data_f5c2290839b49e473b34758ca238eade
#
_entry.id   f5c2290839b49e473b34758ca238eade
#
_cell.length_a   1.000
_cell.length_b   1.000
_cell.length_c   1.000
_cell.angle_alpha   90.00
_cell.angle_beta   90.00
_cell.angle_gamma   90.00
#
_symmetry.space_group_name_H-M   'P 1'
#
loop_
_entity.id
_entity.type
_entity.pdbx_description
1 polymer ?
#
loop_
_entity_poly.entity_id
_entity_poly.type
_entity_poly.pdbx_seq_one_letter_code
_entity_poly.pdbx_strand_id
1 'polypeptide(L)'
;MEIVKWTEQYSVGIKEIDNQHKSLIIIINELFTLMSEGKAKDNLNNIFDHLTEYTKKHFLIEETMLYKYAYQDLEQHKLEHAKFIEKLNNLKSDFNQGKVTISLEILNFLKDWLLNHIKISDKKYSVHILKMDNSIS
;
A
#
# COMPACT_ATOMS: atom_id res chain seq x y z
N MET A 1 -10.84 6.36 15.11
CA MET A 1 -11.80 5.43 14.47
C MET A 1 -11.09 4.58 13.44
N GLU A 2 -11.26 3.27 13.49
CA GLU A 2 -10.58 2.36 12.59
C GLU A 2 -11.56 1.65 11.68
N ILE A 3 -11.42 1.81 10.36
CA ILE A 3 -12.17 1.04 9.37
C ILE A 3 -11.43 -0.26 9.02
N VAL A 4 -10.10 -0.28 9.17
CA VAL A 4 -9.26 -1.46 8.93
C VAL A 4 -8.41 -1.70 10.17
N LYS A 5 -8.38 -2.96 10.63
CA LYS A 5 -7.51 -3.40 11.71
C LYS A 5 -6.45 -4.33 11.17
N TRP A 6 -5.22 -4.18 11.67
CA TRP A 6 -4.17 -5.14 11.34
C TRP A 6 -4.52 -6.51 11.90
N THR A 7 -4.39 -7.52 11.08
CA THR A 7 -4.48 -8.93 11.49
C THR A 7 -3.33 -9.71 10.88
N GLU A 8 -3.08 -10.90 11.38
CA GLU A 8 -2.03 -11.76 10.84
C GLU A 8 -2.26 -12.17 9.38
N GLN A 9 -3.47 -12.00 8.87
CA GLN A 9 -3.77 -12.24 7.46
C GLN A 9 -3.02 -11.28 6.53
N TYR A 10 -2.62 -10.10 7.03
CA TYR A 10 -1.83 -9.13 6.26
C TYR A 10 -0.34 -9.33 6.43
N SER A 11 0.09 -10.17 7.38
CA SER A 11 1.50 -10.40 7.62
C SER A 11 2.15 -11.20 6.51
N VAL A 12 3.35 -10.77 6.10
CA VAL A 12 4.19 -11.54 5.18
C VAL A 12 5.33 -12.24 5.91
N GLY A 13 5.35 -12.17 7.25
CA GLY A 13 6.38 -12.81 8.07
C GLY A 13 7.73 -12.09 8.03
N ILE A 14 7.79 -10.89 7.49
CA ILE A 14 8.99 -10.07 7.42
C ILE A 14 8.67 -8.77 8.16
N LYS A 15 9.28 -8.59 9.33
CA LYS A 15 8.93 -7.52 10.26
C LYS A 15 8.97 -6.13 9.63
N GLU A 16 10.00 -5.83 8.86
CA GLU A 16 10.14 -4.52 8.21
C GLU A 16 8.98 -4.25 7.23
N ILE A 17 8.65 -5.26 6.43
CA ILE A 17 7.56 -5.15 5.46
C ILE A 17 6.20 -5.05 6.18
N ASP A 18 6.00 -5.85 7.22
CA ASP A 18 4.77 -5.79 8.00
C ASP A 18 4.58 -4.40 8.62
N ASN A 19 5.65 -3.80 9.14
CA ASN A 19 5.58 -2.45 9.70
C ASN A 19 5.22 -1.41 8.64
N GLN A 20 5.71 -1.57 7.42
CA GLN A 20 5.36 -0.67 6.32
C GLN A 20 3.90 -0.85 5.90
N HIS A 21 3.39 -2.08 5.86
CA HIS A 21 1.97 -2.34 5.58
C HIS A 21 1.07 -1.74 6.68
N LYS A 22 1.51 -1.80 7.94
CA LYS A 22 0.78 -1.14 9.03
C LYS A 22 0.72 0.37 8.84
N SER A 23 1.77 0.97 8.27
CA SER A 23 1.77 2.40 7.94
C SER A 23 0.69 2.75 6.92
N LEU A 24 0.47 1.89 5.92
CA LEU A 24 -0.61 2.09 4.96
C LEU A 24 -1.98 2.02 5.64
N ILE A 25 -2.16 1.07 6.55
CA ILE A 25 -3.41 0.95 7.30
C ILE A 25 -3.67 2.22 8.14
N ILE A 26 -2.63 2.81 8.72
CA ILE A 26 -2.75 4.08 9.44
C ILE A 26 -3.26 5.18 8.51
N ILE A 27 -2.72 5.27 7.29
CA ILE A 27 -3.16 6.28 6.31
C ILE A 27 -4.63 6.06 5.93
N ILE A 28 -5.04 4.81 5.71
CA ILE A 28 -6.44 4.48 5.38
C ILE A 28 -7.37 4.92 6.51
N ASN A 29 -7.01 4.62 7.75
CA ASN A 29 -7.82 4.98 8.92
C ASN A 29 -7.85 6.49 9.14
N GLU A 30 -6.75 7.20 8.90
CA GLU A 30 -6.69 8.65 8.94
C GLU A 30 -7.66 9.27 7.94
N LEU A 31 -7.66 8.79 6.71
CA LEU A 31 -8.58 9.26 5.67
C LEU A 31 -10.03 9.02 6.07
N PHE A 32 -10.35 7.83 6.58
CA PHE A 32 -11.69 7.49 7.02
C PHE A 32 -12.16 8.40 8.15
N THR A 33 -11.29 8.66 9.12
CA THR A 33 -11.59 9.57 10.25
C THR A 33 -11.89 10.98 9.75
N LEU A 34 -11.05 11.50 8.84
CA LEU A 34 -11.26 12.82 8.24
C LEU A 34 -12.59 12.90 7.48
N MET A 35 -12.94 11.85 6.76
CA MET A 35 -14.22 11.78 6.06
C MET A 35 -15.39 11.80 7.04
N SER A 36 -15.28 11.05 8.14
CA SER A 36 -16.33 11.01 9.18
C SER A 36 -16.55 12.35 9.85
N GLU A 37 -15.49 13.16 9.93
CA GLU A 37 -15.55 14.49 10.55
C GLU A 37 -15.84 15.61 9.55
N GLY A 38 -16.04 15.28 8.27
CA GLY A 38 -16.25 16.27 7.21
C GLY A 38 -15.01 17.10 6.88
N LYS A 39 -13.82 16.60 7.21
CA LYS A 39 -12.55 17.32 7.04
C LYS A 39 -11.65 16.77 5.94
N ALA A 40 -12.09 15.74 5.21
CA ALA A 40 -11.22 15.08 4.23
C ALA A 40 -10.75 16.02 3.12
N LYS A 41 -11.66 16.80 2.55
CA LYS A 41 -11.35 17.68 1.42
C LYS A 41 -10.19 18.64 1.75
N ASP A 42 -10.19 19.23 2.93
CA ASP A 42 -9.19 20.21 3.34
C ASP A 42 -7.83 19.57 3.69
N ASN A 43 -7.81 18.24 3.86
CA ASN A 43 -6.63 17.49 4.28
C ASN A 43 -6.11 16.51 3.25
N LEU A 44 -6.70 16.47 2.04
CA LEU A 44 -6.31 15.51 1.01
C LEU A 44 -4.87 15.71 0.51
N ASN A 45 -4.36 16.93 0.48
CA ASN A 45 -2.96 17.15 0.11
C ASN A 45 -2.01 16.41 1.06
N ASN A 46 -2.30 16.41 2.37
CA ASN A 46 -1.51 15.68 3.35
C ASN A 46 -1.61 14.17 3.11
N ILE A 47 -2.79 13.67 2.79
CA ILE A 47 -3.00 12.26 2.48
C ILE A 47 -2.19 11.85 1.24
N PHE A 48 -2.22 12.66 0.17
CA PHE A 48 -1.43 12.39 -1.03
C PHE A 48 0.07 12.41 -0.74
N ASP A 49 0.54 13.34 0.10
CA ASP A 49 1.95 13.42 0.48
C ASP A 49 2.38 12.18 1.24
N HIS A 50 1.56 11.73 2.21
CA HIS A 50 1.84 10.52 2.98
C HIS A 50 1.89 9.28 2.08
N LEU A 51 0.96 9.18 1.13
CA LEU A 51 0.93 8.07 0.18
C LEU A 51 2.13 8.08 -0.76
N THR A 52 2.56 9.26 -1.21
CA THR A 52 3.73 9.39 -2.08
C THR A 52 4.99 8.94 -1.35
N GLU A 53 5.18 9.37 -0.10
CA GLU A 53 6.31 8.93 0.72
C GLU A 53 6.27 7.44 0.98
N TYR A 54 5.09 6.91 1.32
CA TYR A 54 4.90 5.48 1.53
C TYR A 54 5.33 4.68 0.31
N THR A 55 4.84 5.05 -0.88
CA THR A 55 5.13 4.29 -2.10
C THR A 55 6.60 4.33 -2.49
N LYS A 56 7.23 5.50 -2.41
CA LYS A 56 8.65 5.64 -2.74
C LYS A 56 9.52 4.73 -1.87
N LYS A 57 9.27 4.75 -0.58
CA LYS A 57 10.08 4.03 0.39
C LYS A 57 9.78 2.54 0.37
N HIS A 58 8.51 2.19 0.45
CA HIS A 58 8.08 0.81 0.55
C HIS A 58 8.34 0.02 -0.73
N PHE A 59 7.98 0.57 -1.89
CA PHE A 59 8.16 -0.15 -3.15
C PHE A 59 9.63 -0.39 -3.48
N LEU A 60 10.49 0.60 -3.21
CA LEU A 60 11.92 0.43 -3.41
C LEU A 60 12.50 -0.66 -2.51
N ILE A 61 12.14 -0.65 -1.23
CA ILE A 61 12.63 -1.66 -0.27
C ILE A 61 12.16 -3.04 -0.69
N GLU A 62 10.89 -3.17 -1.03
CA GLU A 62 10.30 -4.45 -1.41
C GLU A 62 10.90 -4.99 -2.71
N GLU A 63 11.02 -4.16 -3.75
CA GLU A 63 11.60 -4.58 -5.03
C GLU A 63 13.07 -4.94 -4.91
N THR A 64 13.83 -4.21 -4.08
CA THR A 64 15.23 -4.53 -3.81
C THR A 64 15.35 -5.89 -3.13
N MET A 65 14.48 -6.16 -2.16
CA MET A 65 14.45 -7.44 -1.46
C MET A 65 14.10 -8.58 -2.41
N LEU A 66 13.08 -8.39 -3.26
CA LEU A 66 12.66 -9.41 -4.21
C LEU A 66 13.75 -9.71 -5.24
N TYR A 67 14.50 -8.71 -5.66
CA TYR A 67 15.65 -8.89 -6.54
C TYR A 67 16.74 -9.72 -5.84
N LYS A 68 17.04 -9.38 -4.58
CA LYS A 68 18.04 -10.09 -3.78
C LYS A 68 17.74 -11.58 -3.66
N TYR A 69 16.47 -11.93 -3.47
CA TYR A 69 16.05 -13.33 -3.31
C TYR A 69 15.66 -13.99 -4.63
N ALA A 70 15.94 -13.36 -5.76
CA ALA A 70 15.68 -13.89 -7.11
C ALA A 70 14.22 -14.33 -7.29
N TYR A 71 13.27 -13.51 -6.82
CA TYR A 71 11.85 -13.82 -6.96
C TYR A 71 11.44 -13.84 -8.43
N GLN A 72 10.89 -14.97 -8.89
CA GLN A 72 10.61 -15.17 -10.31
C GLN A 72 9.52 -14.25 -10.86
N ASP A 73 8.59 -13.80 -10.02
CA ASP A 73 7.51 -12.90 -10.43
C ASP A 73 7.79 -11.42 -10.10
N LEU A 74 9.08 -11.06 -9.96
CA LEU A 74 9.49 -9.68 -9.66
C LEU A 74 8.94 -8.67 -10.66
N GLU A 75 9.03 -8.97 -11.97
CA GLU A 75 8.57 -8.02 -12.99
C GLU A 75 7.06 -7.81 -12.91
N GLN A 76 6.29 -8.85 -12.62
CA GLN A 76 4.84 -8.72 -12.40
C GLN A 76 4.56 -7.88 -11.16
N HIS A 77 5.33 -8.07 -10.10
CA HIS A 77 5.18 -7.31 -8.86
C HIS A 77 5.48 -5.83 -9.07
N LYS A 78 6.53 -5.52 -9.82
CA LYS A 78 6.86 -4.13 -10.22
C LYS A 78 5.75 -3.51 -11.05
N LEU A 79 5.13 -4.28 -11.92
CA LEU A 79 4.02 -3.79 -12.73
C LEU A 79 2.82 -3.42 -11.87
N GLU A 80 2.52 -4.20 -10.85
CA GLU A 80 1.44 -3.89 -9.89
C GLU A 80 1.77 -2.57 -9.15
N HIS A 81 3.02 -2.39 -8.71
CA HIS A 81 3.46 -1.13 -8.07
C HIS A 81 3.32 0.06 -9.01
N ALA A 82 3.71 -0.10 -10.29
CA ALA A 82 3.59 0.97 -11.26
C ALA A 82 2.12 1.38 -11.50
N LYS A 83 1.22 0.41 -11.52
CA LYS A 83 -0.22 0.67 -11.64
C LYS A 83 -0.77 1.43 -10.44
N PHE A 84 -0.28 1.12 -9.24
CA PHE A 84 -0.66 1.86 -8.03
C PHE A 84 -0.26 3.34 -8.17
N ILE A 85 0.98 3.60 -8.56
CA ILE A 85 1.50 4.96 -8.71
C ILE A 85 0.72 5.72 -9.78
N GLU A 86 0.43 5.08 -10.91
CA GLU A 86 -0.36 5.69 -11.98
C GLU A 86 -1.76 6.07 -11.48
N LYS A 87 -2.43 5.16 -10.78
CA LYS A 87 -3.76 5.43 -10.23
C LYS A 87 -3.72 6.54 -9.19
N LEU A 88 -2.70 6.55 -8.34
CA LEU A 88 -2.53 7.61 -7.34
C LEU A 88 -2.37 8.98 -8.01
N ASN A 89 -1.55 9.06 -9.05
CA ASN A 89 -1.35 10.30 -9.81
C ASN A 89 -2.64 10.75 -10.50
N ASN A 90 -3.42 9.83 -11.04
CA ASN A 90 -4.71 10.15 -11.65
C ASN A 90 -5.70 10.69 -10.62
N LEU A 91 -5.74 10.11 -9.43
CA LEU A 91 -6.61 10.59 -8.35
C LEU A 91 -6.19 11.98 -7.88
N LYS A 92 -4.87 12.25 -7.81
CA LYS A 92 -4.36 13.58 -7.45
C LYS A 92 -4.75 14.62 -8.50
N SER A 93 -4.67 14.27 -9.79
CA SER A 93 -5.10 15.14 -10.88
C SER A 93 -6.59 15.45 -10.77
N ASP A 94 -7.41 14.43 -10.52
CA ASP A 94 -8.86 14.60 -10.36
C ASP A 94 -9.17 15.53 -9.17
N PHE A 95 -8.44 15.39 -8.07
CA PHE A 95 -8.58 16.26 -6.92
C PHE A 95 -8.26 17.72 -7.28
N ASN A 96 -7.17 17.95 -8.02
CA ASN A 96 -6.77 19.28 -8.43
C ASN A 96 -7.78 19.92 -9.38
N GLN A 97 -8.57 19.11 -10.10
CA GLN A 97 -9.64 19.58 -10.98
C GLN A 97 -10.97 19.76 -10.25
N GLY A 98 -11.01 19.54 -8.93
CA GLY A 98 -12.20 19.80 -8.11
C GLY A 98 -13.21 18.68 -8.06
N LYS A 99 -12.86 17.44 -8.37
CA LYS A 99 -13.79 16.30 -8.32
C LYS A 99 -14.29 16.06 -6.89
N VAL A 100 -15.62 16.05 -6.70
CA VAL A 100 -16.23 16.05 -5.37
C VAL A 100 -16.21 14.68 -4.67
N THR A 101 -16.14 13.58 -5.43
CA THR A 101 -16.16 12.21 -4.87
C THR A 101 -14.79 11.64 -4.59
N ILE A 102 -13.75 12.46 -4.68
CA ILE A 102 -12.36 12.00 -4.67
C ILE A 102 -11.98 11.25 -3.38
N SER A 103 -12.47 11.71 -2.21
CA SER A 103 -12.13 11.07 -0.94
C SER A 103 -12.59 9.62 -0.89
N LEU A 104 -13.81 9.35 -1.34
CA LEU A 104 -14.36 7.99 -1.38
C LEU A 104 -13.60 7.13 -2.38
N GLU A 105 -13.24 7.70 -3.54
CA GLU A 105 -12.46 6.97 -4.55
C GLU A 105 -11.08 6.58 -4.02
N ILE A 106 -10.40 7.49 -3.30
CA ILE A 106 -9.11 7.19 -2.69
C ILE A 106 -9.27 6.08 -1.64
N LEU A 107 -10.26 6.19 -0.78
CA LEU A 107 -10.52 5.19 0.26
C LEU A 107 -10.73 3.80 -0.35
N ASN A 108 -11.58 3.70 -1.36
CA ASN A 108 -11.87 2.43 -2.03
C ASN A 108 -10.64 1.88 -2.73
N PHE A 109 -9.87 2.73 -3.40
CA PHE A 109 -8.63 2.34 -4.06
C PHE A 109 -7.64 1.74 -3.06
N LEU A 110 -7.44 2.38 -1.91
CA LEU A 110 -6.50 1.90 -0.90
C LEU A 110 -6.96 0.60 -0.25
N LYS A 111 -8.26 0.46 -0.01
CA LYS A 111 -8.81 -0.79 0.54
C LYS A 111 -8.65 -1.95 -0.45
N ASP A 112 -8.90 -1.71 -1.73
CA ASP A 112 -8.72 -2.72 -2.77
C ASP A 112 -7.25 -3.13 -2.89
N TRP A 113 -6.33 -2.16 -2.80
CA TRP A 113 -4.90 -2.44 -2.79
C TRP A 113 -4.52 -3.34 -1.62
N LEU A 114 -5.02 -3.02 -0.43
CA LEU A 114 -4.76 -3.80 0.78
C LEU A 114 -5.22 -5.25 0.62
N LEU A 115 -6.44 -5.45 0.07
CA LEU A 115 -7.02 -6.77 -0.07
C LEU A 115 -6.40 -7.59 -1.20
N ASN A 116 -6.09 -6.96 -2.32
CA ASN A 116 -5.68 -7.69 -3.53
C ASN A 116 -4.17 -7.78 -3.68
N HIS A 117 -3.45 -6.70 -3.40
CA HIS A 117 -1.99 -6.73 -3.54
C HIS A 117 -1.31 -7.24 -2.26
N ILE A 118 -1.56 -6.60 -1.13
CA ILE A 118 -0.85 -6.92 0.11
C ILE A 118 -1.25 -8.30 0.63
N LYS A 119 -2.53 -8.58 0.70
CA LYS A 119 -3.01 -9.84 1.25
C LYS A 119 -2.73 -11.05 0.34
N ILE A 120 -2.68 -10.84 -0.97
CA ILE A 120 -2.49 -11.92 -1.95
C ILE A 120 -1.09 -11.89 -2.56
N SER A 121 -0.75 -10.82 -3.30
CA SER A 121 0.51 -10.76 -4.06
C SER A 121 1.74 -10.76 -3.15
N ASP A 122 1.71 -9.98 -2.07
CA ASP A 122 2.83 -9.90 -1.16
C ASP A 122 3.02 -11.21 -0.38
N LYS A 123 1.93 -11.91 -0.08
CA LYS A 123 2.04 -13.23 0.55
C LYS A 123 2.70 -14.27 -0.34
N LYS A 124 2.53 -14.17 -1.65
CA LYS A 124 3.21 -15.09 -2.57
C LYS A 124 4.72 -14.99 -2.45
N TYR A 125 5.27 -13.77 -2.42
CA TYR A 125 6.72 -13.67 -2.29
C TYR A 125 7.20 -14.05 -0.90
N SER A 126 6.40 -13.86 0.14
CA SER A 126 6.82 -14.20 1.49
C SER A 126 7.10 -15.70 1.63
N VAL A 127 6.29 -16.54 1.02
CA VAL A 127 6.52 -17.98 1.00
C VAL A 127 7.88 -18.30 0.37
N HIS A 128 8.18 -17.67 -0.77
CA HIS A 128 9.46 -17.85 -1.48
C HIS A 128 10.65 -17.43 -0.62
N ILE A 129 10.59 -16.23 -0.03
CA ILE A 129 11.68 -15.66 0.75
C ILE A 129 11.94 -16.45 2.02
N LEU A 130 10.90 -16.78 2.77
CA LEU A 130 11.03 -17.55 4.01
C LEU A 130 11.57 -18.95 3.76
N LYS A 131 11.22 -19.56 2.64
CA LYS A 131 11.74 -20.86 2.24
C LYS A 131 13.23 -20.76 1.92
N MET A 132 13.67 -19.72 1.24
CA MET A 132 15.08 -19.52 0.92
C MET A 132 15.91 -19.26 2.17
N ASP A 133 15.43 -18.44 3.10
CA ASP A 133 16.12 -18.17 4.36
C ASP A 133 16.28 -19.46 5.15
N ASN A 134 15.26 -20.31 5.21
CA ASN A 134 15.34 -21.59 5.91
C ASN A 134 16.34 -22.56 5.26
N SER A 135 16.52 -22.46 3.95
CA SER A 135 17.46 -23.34 3.24
C SER A 135 18.92 -22.89 3.43
N ILE A 136 19.13 -21.63 3.81
CA ILE A 136 20.47 -21.09 4.06
C ILE A 136 20.92 -21.38 5.50
N SER A 137 19.98 -21.49 6.40
CA SER A 137 20.26 -21.83 7.80
C SER A 137 20.44 -23.35 8.00
#